data_23394937c47a0a8fa6e1a06cf09e8417
#
_entry.id   23394937c47a0a8fa6e1a06cf09e8417
#
_cell.length_a   1.000
_cell.length_b   1.000
_cell.length_c   1.000
_cell.angle_alpha   90.00
_cell.angle_beta   90.00
_cell.angle_gamma   90.00
#
_symmetry.space_group_name_H-M   'P 1'
#
loop_
_entity.id
_entity.type
_entity.pdbx_description
1 polymer ?
#
loop_
_entity_poly.entity_id
_entity_poly.type
_entity_poly.pdbx_seq_one_letter_code
_entity_poly.pdbx_strand_id
1 'polypeptide(L)'
;MRQDWRIIGLFIGGVLVLGTIVGGPLLYSIKLSFYTAASFIDPPQWVGLGNYVKVLSEPLFWGSLLNGVTIAISAIVLQVVLGVTIALVLNRQFVGQTVVRALSIVPYFLPTVVACLITQWILDPNYGLLKSVFASFGYGMFDWGGNSTSAKATIVLVSVWIWTPFVVT
;
A
#
# COMPACT_ATOMS: atom_id res chain seq x y z
N MET A 1 7.94 42.80 -0.82
CA MET A 1 7.48 42.69 0.59
C MET A 1 5.97 42.53 0.81
N ARG A 2 5.05 43.21 0.07
CA ARG A 2 3.57 43.00 0.29
C ARG A 2 3.04 41.67 -0.25
N GLN A 3 3.72 41.02 -1.15
CA GLN A 3 3.31 39.77 -1.78
C GLN A 3 3.62 38.55 -0.86
N ASP A 4 4.63 38.67 -0.03
CA ASP A 4 5.08 37.60 0.84
C ASP A 4 4.09 37.26 1.96
N TRP A 5 3.42 38.28 2.53
CA TRP A 5 2.40 38.09 3.60
C TRP A 5 1.15 37.36 3.13
N ARG A 6 0.75 37.55 1.87
CA ARG A 6 -0.40 36.82 1.30
C ARG A 6 -0.06 35.34 1.09
N ILE A 7 1.13 35.04 0.60
CA ILE A 7 1.63 33.69 0.42
C ILE A 7 1.75 32.97 1.77
N ILE A 8 2.32 33.66 2.77
CA ILE A 8 2.44 33.14 4.13
C ILE A 8 1.05 32.90 4.74
N GLY A 9 0.10 33.84 4.57
CA GLY A 9 -1.27 33.66 5.04
C GLY A 9 -1.99 32.48 4.43
N LEU A 10 -1.87 32.28 3.11
CA LEU A 10 -2.41 31.11 2.40
C LEU A 10 -1.75 29.80 2.86
N PHE A 11 -0.44 29.82 3.06
CA PHE A 11 0.30 28.64 3.54
C PHE A 11 -0.13 28.26 4.97
N ILE A 12 -0.20 29.23 5.88
CA ILE A 12 -0.68 29.00 7.26
C ILE A 12 -2.13 28.50 7.24
N GLY A 13 -3.01 29.11 6.43
CA GLY A 13 -4.40 28.66 6.27
C GLY A 13 -4.48 27.20 5.80
N GLY A 14 -3.69 26.83 4.78
CA GLY A 14 -3.60 25.46 4.29
C GLY A 14 -3.10 24.47 5.35
N VAL A 15 -2.04 24.83 6.07
CA VAL A 15 -1.50 24.01 7.17
C VAL A 15 -2.50 23.84 8.30
N LEU A 16 -3.24 24.89 8.67
CA LEU A 16 -4.27 24.79 9.71
C LEU A 16 -5.43 23.89 9.28
N VAL A 17 -5.91 24.01 8.05
CA VAL A 17 -6.98 23.16 7.52
C VAL A 17 -6.52 21.70 7.47
N LEU A 18 -5.37 21.41 6.91
CA LEU A 18 -4.82 20.05 6.86
C LEU A 18 -4.53 19.52 8.27
N GLY A 19 -3.97 20.34 9.15
CA GLY A 19 -3.71 19.99 10.54
C GLY A 19 -4.99 19.64 11.30
N THR A 20 -6.09 20.33 11.05
CA THR A 20 -7.39 20.03 11.67
C THR A 20 -8.00 18.76 11.08
N ILE A 21 -8.02 18.62 9.76
CA ILE A 21 -8.65 17.47 9.07
C ILE A 21 -7.88 16.17 9.36
N VAL A 22 -6.57 16.20 9.38
CA VAL A 22 -5.74 15.01 9.62
C VAL A 22 -5.41 14.85 11.11
N GLY A 23 -5.03 15.95 11.78
CA GLY A 23 -4.62 15.93 13.18
C GLY A 23 -5.77 15.66 14.14
N GLY A 24 -6.96 16.19 13.87
CA GLY A 24 -8.13 15.96 14.72
C GLY A 24 -8.46 14.47 14.90
N PRO A 25 -8.73 13.71 13.82
CA PRO A 25 -8.99 12.27 13.92
C PRO A 25 -7.81 11.50 14.52
N LEU A 26 -6.57 11.91 14.24
CA LEU A 26 -5.38 11.26 14.80
C LEU A 26 -5.33 11.41 16.32
N LEU A 27 -5.49 12.64 16.83
CA LEU A 27 -5.52 12.89 18.27
C LEU A 27 -6.69 12.17 18.94
N TYR A 28 -7.84 12.13 18.28
CA TYR A 28 -9.00 11.39 18.77
C TYR A 28 -8.73 9.89 18.84
N SER A 29 -8.09 9.31 17.82
CA SER A 29 -7.69 7.89 17.81
C SER A 29 -6.66 7.57 18.91
N ILE A 30 -5.69 8.48 19.15
CA ILE A 30 -4.75 8.36 20.27
C ILE A 30 -5.50 8.38 21.59
N LYS A 31 -6.47 9.31 21.77
CA LYS A 31 -7.32 9.33 22.96
C LYS A 31 -8.07 8.01 23.12
N LEU A 32 -8.73 7.53 22.09
CA LEU A 32 -9.49 6.26 22.13
C LEU A 32 -8.61 5.06 22.48
N SER A 33 -7.35 5.06 22.12
CA SER A 33 -6.45 3.94 22.45
C SER A 33 -6.28 3.68 23.95
N PHE A 34 -6.60 4.67 24.80
CA PHE A 34 -6.59 4.54 26.26
C PHE A 34 -7.95 4.08 26.83
N TYR A 35 -8.94 3.86 25.99
CA TYR A 35 -10.27 3.40 26.40
C TYR A 35 -10.55 2.03 25.82
N THR A 36 -11.44 1.27 26.48
CA THR A 36 -12.01 0.03 25.97
C THR A 36 -13.53 0.09 26.04
N ALA A 37 -14.19 -0.58 25.09
CA ALA A 37 -15.61 -0.80 25.10
C ALA A 37 -15.88 -2.27 24.76
N ALA A 38 -16.75 -2.96 25.51
CA ALA A 38 -17.10 -4.34 25.23
C ALA A 38 -17.99 -4.46 23.97
N SER A 39 -18.75 -3.41 23.66
CA SER A 39 -19.63 -3.30 22.50
C SER A 39 -19.69 -1.85 22.05
N PHE A 40 -20.18 -1.61 20.80
CA PHE A 40 -20.46 -0.25 20.28
C PHE A 40 -21.53 0.49 21.09
N ILE A 41 -22.31 -0.21 21.91
CA ILE A 41 -23.38 0.36 22.72
C ILE A 41 -22.88 0.73 24.13
N ASP A 42 -21.81 0.08 24.58
CA ASP A 42 -21.28 0.30 25.93
C ASP A 42 -20.46 1.59 26.01
N PRO A 43 -20.57 2.31 27.13
CA PRO A 43 -19.74 3.51 27.33
C PRO A 43 -18.26 3.12 27.40
N PRO A 44 -17.37 3.88 26.72
CA PRO A 44 -15.93 3.60 26.76
C PRO A 44 -15.41 3.75 28.20
N GLN A 45 -14.66 2.73 28.66
CA GLN A 45 -14.03 2.72 29.98
C GLN A 45 -12.54 3.05 29.84
N TRP A 46 -12.04 3.91 30.72
CA TRP A 46 -10.62 4.25 30.77
C TRP A 46 -9.79 3.08 31.29
N VAL A 47 -8.86 2.58 30.49
CA VAL A 47 -7.96 1.46 30.84
C VAL A 47 -6.49 1.86 30.81
N GLY A 48 -6.19 3.13 30.63
CA GLY A 48 -4.81 3.62 30.55
C GLY A 48 -4.03 2.88 29.45
N LEU A 49 -2.89 2.30 29.80
CA LEU A 49 -2.03 1.55 28.90
C LEU A 49 -2.43 0.06 28.74
N GLY A 50 -3.56 -0.35 29.29
CA GLY A 50 -3.99 -1.76 29.26
C GLY A 50 -4.09 -2.35 27.85
N ASN A 51 -4.60 -1.58 26.87
CA ASN A 51 -4.65 -2.01 25.47
C ASN A 51 -3.25 -2.24 24.89
N TYR A 52 -2.30 -1.40 25.20
CA TYR A 52 -0.90 -1.52 24.73
C TYR A 52 -0.24 -2.77 25.32
N VAL A 53 -0.40 -2.98 26.63
CA VAL A 53 0.13 -4.18 27.31
C VAL A 53 -0.47 -5.44 26.66
N LYS A 54 -1.79 -5.48 26.44
CA LYS A 54 -2.46 -6.60 25.80
C LYS A 54 -1.90 -6.89 24.41
N VAL A 55 -1.80 -5.88 23.55
CA VAL A 55 -1.30 -6.02 22.16
C VAL A 55 0.16 -6.47 22.15
N LEU A 56 1.01 -5.83 22.96
CA LEU A 56 2.45 -6.15 23.01
C LEU A 56 2.75 -7.53 23.63
N SER A 57 1.82 -8.06 24.42
CA SER A 57 1.92 -9.41 25.00
C SER A 57 1.40 -10.50 24.06
N GLU A 58 0.77 -10.12 22.95
CA GLU A 58 0.18 -11.08 21.99
C GLU A 58 1.21 -11.54 20.98
N PRO A 59 1.59 -12.85 20.95
CA PRO A 59 2.57 -13.35 19.97
C PRO A 59 2.17 -13.12 18.52
N LEU A 60 0.85 -13.15 18.22
CA LEU A 60 0.31 -12.90 16.89
C LEU A 60 0.63 -11.48 16.41
N PHE A 61 0.67 -10.50 17.31
CA PHE A 61 1.03 -9.12 16.99
C PHE A 61 2.44 -9.04 16.38
N TRP A 62 3.43 -9.65 17.05
CA TRP A 62 4.82 -9.63 16.59
C TRP A 62 5.02 -10.37 15.28
N GLY A 63 4.33 -11.52 15.11
CA GLY A 63 4.32 -12.25 13.85
C GLY A 63 3.73 -11.42 12.69
N SER A 64 2.62 -10.74 12.94
CA SER A 64 1.96 -9.87 11.96
C SER A 64 2.80 -8.65 11.63
N LEU A 65 3.42 -8.02 12.63
CA LEU A 65 4.33 -6.90 12.46
C LEU A 65 5.53 -7.29 11.58
N LEU A 66 6.18 -8.43 11.89
CA LEU A 66 7.31 -8.92 11.10
C LEU A 66 6.91 -9.22 9.65
N ASN A 67 5.73 -9.81 9.44
CA ASN A 67 5.19 -10.04 8.11
C ASN A 67 4.99 -8.72 7.36
N GLY A 68 4.36 -7.73 8.00
CA GLY A 68 4.14 -6.41 7.42
C GLY A 68 5.45 -5.70 7.05
N VAL A 69 6.43 -5.71 7.95
CA VAL A 69 7.76 -5.12 7.71
C VAL A 69 8.48 -5.84 6.56
N THR A 70 8.43 -7.17 6.53
CA THR A 70 9.06 -7.96 5.46
C THR A 70 8.45 -7.64 4.10
N ILE A 71 7.11 -7.60 4.00
CA ILE A 71 6.40 -7.25 2.77
C ILE A 71 6.75 -5.82 2.35
N ALA A 72 6.72 -4.86 3.28
CA ALA A 72 6.98 -3.45 2.99
C ALA A 72 8.40 -3.24 2.47
N ILE A 73 9.42 -3.77 3.17
CA ILE A 73 10.82 -3.63 2.75
C ILE A 73 11.05 -4.29 1.39
N SER A 74 10.54 -5.52 1.20
CA SER A 74 10.69 -6.24 -0.07
C SER A 74 10.05 -5.47 -1.23
N ALA A 75 8.84 -4.95 -1.03
CA ALA A 75 8.15 -4.15 -2.03
C ALA A 75 8.91 -2.86 -2.35
N ILE A 76 9.34 -2.09 -1.34
CA ILE A 76 10.08 -0.83 -1.53
C ILE A 76 11.39 -1.07 -2.29
N VAL A 77 12.17 -2.07 -1.92
CA VAL A 77 13.44 -2.38 -2.60
C VAL A 77 13.20 -2.70 -4.07
N LEU A 78 12.23 -3.57 -4.37
CA LEU A 78 11.89 -3.91 -5.75
C LEU A 78 11.33 -2.71 -6.54
N GLN A 79 10.47 -1.91 -5.93
CA GLN A 79 9.91 -0.69 -6.54
C GLN A 79 11.01 0.32 -6.89
N VAL A 80 11.95 0.55 -5.98
CA VAL A 80 13.07 1.48 -6.23
C VAL A 80 13.97 0.94 -7.34
N VAL A 81 14.36 -0.34 -7.29
CA VAL A 81 15.23 -0.93 -8.32
C VAL A 81 14.55 -0.90 -9.69
N LEU A 82 13.31 -1.36 -9.79
CA LEU A 82 12.57 -1.38 -11.05
C LEU A 82 12.20 0.03 -11.52
N GLY A 83 11.72 0.88 -10.61
CA GLY A 83 11.33 2.25 -10.94
C GLY A 83 12.49 3.07 -11.46
N VAL A 84 13.65 3.03 -10.79
CA VAL A 84 14.87 3.72 -11.27
C VAL A 84 15.33 3.13 -12.61
N THR A 85 15.31 1.81 -12.76
CA THR A 85 15.69 1.16 -14.03
C THR A 85 14.79 1.63 -15.17
N ILE A 86 13.47 1.61 -14.97
CA ILE A 86 12.49 2.08 -15.96
C ILE A 86 12.69 3.57 -16.23
N ALA A 87 12.87 4.40 -15.21
CA ALA A 87 13.10 5.83 -15.35
C ALA A 87 14.35 6.14 -16.20
N LEU A 88 15.45 5.42 -15.97
CA LEU A 88 16.68 5.55 -16.74
C LEU A 88 16.48 5.16 -18.22
N VAL A 89 15.73 4.10 -18.49
CA VAL A 89 15.37 3.70 -19.86
C VAL A 89 14.48 4.75 -20.51
N LEU A 90 13.46 5.23 -19.80
CA LEU A 90 12.53 6.27 -20.30
C LEU A 90 13.18 7.64 -20.44
N ASN A 91 14.33 7.88 -19.85
CA ASN A 91 15.10 9.11 -20.05
C ASN A 91 15.87 9.13 -21.39
N ARG A 92 15.98 7.99 -22.05
CA ARG A 92 16.63 7.90 -23.39
C ARG A 92 15.62 8.24 -24.48
N GLN A 93 16.10 8.90 -25.56
CA GLN A 93 15.27 9.16 -26.74
C GLN A 93 15.17 7.89 -27.59
N PHE A 94 13.93 7.38 -27.76
CA PHE A 94 13.64 6.26 -28.65
C PHE A 94 12.24 6.38 -29.24
N VAL A 95 11.99 5.69 -30.35
CA VAL A 95 10.70 5.70 -31.03
C VAL A 95 9.65 5.07 -30.11
N GLY A 96 8.54 5.77 -29.87
CA GLY A 96 7.47 5.31 -28.98
C GLY A 96 7.65 5.65 -27.49
N GLN A 97 8.69 6.38 -27.10
CA GLN A 97 8.94 6.80 -25.72
C GLN A 97 7.71 7.35 -25.01
N THR A 98 6.94 8.22 -25.68
CA THR A 98 5.73 8.83 -25.12
C THR A 98 4.66 7.79 -24.80
N VAL A 99 4.48 6.82 -25.67
CA VAL A 99 3.50 5.73 -25.47
C VAL A 99 3.92 4.83 -24.30
N VAL A 100 5.19 4.44 -24.25
CA VAL A 100 5.72 3.61 -23.15
C VAL A 100 5.61 4.34 -21.81
N ARG A 101 5.92 5.65 -21.79
CA ARG A 101 5.75 6.47 -20.59
C ARG A 101 4.28 6.54 -20.15
N ALA A 102 3.36 6.76 -21.07
CA ALA A 102 1.93 6.79 -20.76
C ALA A 102 1.44 5.44 -20.21
N LEU A 103 1.83 4.32 -20.83
CA LEU A 103 1.46 2.97 -20.38
C LEU A 103 2.06 2.63 -19.01
N SER A 104 3.27 3.11 -18.73
CA SER A 104 3.93 2.88 -17.43
C SER A 104 3.17 3.50 -16.25
N ILE A 105 2.37 4.55 -16.47
CA ILE A 105 1.65 5.26 -15.42
C ILE A 105 0.24 4.66 -15.21
N VAL A 106 -0.28 3.89 -16.16
CA VAL A 106 -1.65 3.34 -16.11
C VAL A 106 -1.98 2.60 -14.80
N PRO A 107 -1.12 1.72 -14.26
CA PRO A 107 -1.43 1.00 -13.01
C PRO A 107 -1.71 1.93 -11.83
N TYR A 108 -1.03 3.07 -11.76
CA TYR A 108 -1.19 4.03 -10.67
C TYR A 108 -2.58 4.69 -10.63
N PHE A 109 -3.25 4.81 -11.78
CA PHE A 109 -4.61 5.38 -11.85
C PHE A 109 -5.71 4.38 -11.47
N LEU A 110 -5.38 3.11 -11.30
CA LEU A 110 -6.38 2.12 -10.87
C LEU A 110 -6.68 2.29 -9.38
N PRO A 111 -7.96 2.39 -9.00
CA PRO A 111 -8.31 2.28 -7.59
C PRO A 111 -7.75 0.97 -6.99
N THR A 112 -7.09 1.05 -5.84
CA THR A 112 -6.41 -0.11 -5.22
C THR A 112 -7.34 -1.32 -5.09
N VAL A 113 -8.62 -1.10 -4.72
CA VAL A 113 -9.61 -2.18 -4.61
C VAL A 113 -9.83 -2.87 -5.97
N VAL A 114 -9.91 -2.10 -7.06
CA VAL A 114 -10.07 -2.66 -8.41
C VAL A 114 -8.83 -3.45 -8.82
N ALA A 115 -7.64 -2.92 -8.55
CA ALA A 115 -6.38 -3.62 -8.81
C ALA A 115 -6.29 -4.95 -8.04
N CYS A 116 -6.71 -4.96 -6.77
CA CYS A 116 -6.77 -6.19 -5.95
C CYS A 116 -7.77 -7.21 -6.54
N LEU A 117 -8.96 -6.78 -6.94
CA LEU A 117 -9.97 -7.67 -7.54
C LEU A 117 -9.49 -8.25 -8.89
N ILE A 118 -8.91 -7.43 -9.75
CA ILE A 118 -8.32 -7.88 -11.01
C ILE A 118 -7.23 -8.92 -10.76
N THR A 119 -6.35 -8.64 -9.80
CA THR A 119 -5.27 -9.56 -9.43
C THR A 119 -5.81 -10.87 -8.90
N GLN A 120 -6.81 -10.83 -8.01
CA GLN A 120 -7.46 -12.01 -7.47
C GLN A 120 -8.06 -12.88 -8.60
N TRP A 121 -8.69 -12.28 -9.60
CA TRP A 121 -9.22 -12.99 -10.76
C TRP A 121 -8.12 -13.58 -11.64
N ILE A 122 -7.07 -12.86 -11.91
CA ILE A 122 -5.95 -13.33 -12.73
C ILE A 122 -5.25 -14.52 -12.07
N LEU A 123 -5.10 -14.48 -10.74
CA LEU A 123 -4.40 -15.48 -9.95
C LEU A 123 -5.30 -16.62 -9.45
N ASP A 124 -6.61 -16.62 -9.77
CA ASP A 124 -7.52 -17.66 -9.26
C ASP A 124 -7.07 -19.06 -9.69
N PRO A 125 -6.93 -20.01 -8.73
CA PRO A 125 -6.42 -21.34 -9.01
C PRO A 125 -7.38 -22.20 -9.84
N ASN A 126 -8.68 -21.84 -9.94
CA ASN A 126 -9.68 -22.62 -10.66
C ASN A 126 -9.94 -22.13 -12.09
N TYR A 127 -10.07 -20.83 -12.27
CA TYR A 127 -10.42 -20.20 -13.55
C TYR A 127 -9.55 -18.99 -13.93
N GLY A 128 -8.47 -18.74 -13.18
CA GLY A 128 -7.61 -17.60 -13.44
C GLY A 128 -6.89 -17.64 -14.79
N LEU A 129 -6.62 -16.45 -15.33
CA LEU A 129 -5.93 -16.29 -16.61
C LEU A 129 -4.54 -16.96 -16.58
N LEU A 130 -3.78 -16.77 -15.50
CA LEU A 130 -2.44 -17.36 -15.37
C LEU A 130 -2.47 -18.88 -15.32
N LYS A 131 -3.50 -19.49 -14.72
CA LYS A 131 -3.67 -20.94 -14.78
C LYS A 131 -3.73 -21.43 -16.23
N SER A 132 -4.57 -20.79 -17.05
CA SER A 132 -4.72 -21.18 -18.45
C SER A 132 -3.44 -21.00 -19.24
N VAL A 133 -2.70 -19.92 -19.00
CA VAL A 133 -1.40 -19.66 -19.63
C VAL A 133 -0.37 -20.71 -19.21
N PHE A 134 -0.20 -20.98 -17.92
CA PHE A 134 0.77 -21.99 -17.45
C PHE A 134 0.41 -23.40 -17.91
N ALA A 135 -0.88 -23.74 -17.92
CA ALA A 135 -1.33 -25.03 -18.44
C ALA A 135 -0.99 -25.24 -19.93
N SER A 136 -1.08 -24.18 -20.74
CA SER A 136 -0.71 -24.26 -22.18
C SER A 136 0.79 -24.51 -22.41
N PHE A 137 1.64 -24.19 -21.43
CA PHE A 137 3.07 -24.49 -21.45
C PHE A 137 3.43 -25.81 -20.73
N GLY A 138 2.44 -26.59 -20.28
CA GLY A 138 2.65 -27.85 -19.59
C GLY A 138 3.06 -27.71 -18.11
N TYR A 139 2.98 -26.51 -17.54
CA TYR A 139 3.25 -26.30 -16.12
C TYR A 139 1.98 -26.55 -15.30
N GLY A 140 2.16 -27.24 -14.15
CA GLY A 140 1.09 -27.44 -13.19
C GLY A 140 0.64 -26.11 -12.54
N MET A 141 -0.47 -26.16 -11.81
CA MET A 141 -0.98 -24.99 -11.07
C MET A 141 0.04 -24.52 -10.03
N PHE A 142 0.38 -23.24 -10.11
CA PHE A 142 1.05 -22.55 -9.03
C PHE A 142 0.01 -21.95 -8.11
N ASP A 143 0.00 -22.39 -6.85
CA ASP A 143 -0.90 -21.83 -5.83
C ASP A 143 -0.29 -20.58 -5.22
N TRP A 144 -0.72 -19.42 -5.73
CA TRP A 144 -0.25 -18.10 -5.33
C TRP A 144 -0.56 -17.75 -3.87
N GLY A 145 -1.51 -18.43 -3.26
CA GLY A 145 -1.95 -18.20 -1.87
C GLY A 145 -1.83 -19.42 -0.96
N GLY A 146 -1.39 -20.57 -1.47
CA GLY A 146 -1.42 -21.85 -0.77
C GLY A 146 -0.51 -21.97 0.44
N ASN A 147 0.48 -21.09 0.54
CA ASN A 147 1.31 -21.00 1.73
C ASN A 147 1.72 -19.56 2.04
N SER A 148 2.22 -19.33 3.26
CA SER A 148 2.60 -17.99 3.74
C SER A 148 3.64 -17.30 2.86
N THR A 149 4.56 -18.05 2.28
CA THR A 149 5.64 -17.48 1.44
C THR A 149 5.11 -17.06 0.08
N SER A 150 4.31 -17.92 -0.59
CA SER A 150 3.72 -17.58 -1.89
C SER A 150 2.72 -16.42 -1.76
N ALA A 151 1.92 -16.40 -0.70
CA ALA A 151 1.01 -15.30 -0.42
C ALA A 151 1.74 -13.96 -0.24
N LYS A 152 2.83 -13.93 0.55
CA LYS A 152 3.66 -12.73 0.73
C LYS A 152 4.30 -12.27 -0.58
N ALA A 153 4.87 -13.22 -1.35
CA ALA A 153 5.45 -12.91 -2.65
C ALA A 153 4.41 -12.29 -3.61
N THR A 154 3.20 -12.83 -3.63
CA THR A 154 2.09 -12.30 -4.43
C THR A 154 1.74 -10.87 -4.02
N ILE A 155 1.60 -10.59 -2.71
CA ILE A 155 1.32 -9.25 -2.21
C ILE A 155 2.45 -8.28 -2.61
N VAL A 156 3.70 -8.69 -2.48
CA VAL A 156 4.86 -7.87 -2.89
C VAL A 156 4.81 -7.58 -4.39
N LEU A 157 4.60 -8.59 -5.24
CA LEU A 157 4.55 -8.40 -6.70
C LEU A 157 3.40 -7.47 -7.13
N VAL A 158 2.22 -7.63 -6.55
CA VAL A 158 1.07 -6.76 -6.82
C VAL A 158 1.35 -5.34 -6.36
N SER A 159 1.92 -5.16 -5.18
CA SER A 159 2.31 -3.85 -4.66
C SER A 159 3.35 -3.18 -5.56
N VAL A 160 4.34 -3.93 -6.02
CA VAL A 160 5.35 -3.44 -6.96
C VAL A 160 4.70 -2.99 -8.26
N TRP A 161 3.80 -3.79 -8.84
CA TRP A 161 3.11 -3.43 -10.08
C TRP A 161 2.30 -2.13 -9.96
N ILE A 162 1.56 -1.95 -8.86
CA ILE A 162 0.70 -0.78 -8.65
C ILE A 162 1.53 0.49 -8.37
N TRP A 163 2.58 0.39 -7.55
CA TRP A 163 3.27 1.56 -7.01
C TRP A 163 4.60 1.90 -7.71
N THR A 164 5.16 1.02 -8.54
CA THR A 164 6.38 1.33 -9.33
C THR A 164 6.23 2.59 -10.18
N PRO A 165 5.08 2.88 -10.82
CA PRO A 165 4.92 4.12 -11.59
C PRO A 165 5.19 5.39 -10.79
N PHE A 166 4.89 5.40 -9.50
CA PHE A 166 5.17 6.54 -8.61
C PHE A 166 6.68 6.80 -8.45
N VAL A 167 7.51 5.76 -8.55
CA VAL A 167 8.97 5.90 -8.49
C VAL A 167 9.55 6.32 -9.85
N VAL A 168 8.85 6.00 -10.95
CA VAL A 168 9.27 6.31 -12.33
C VAL A 168 9.05 7.79 -12.66
N THR A 169 8.06 8.45 -12.07
CA THR A 169 7.69 9.85 -12.33
C THR A 169 8.50 10.84 -11.54
#